data_c6965eadac3a8328dfada2fd08d84463
#
_entry.id   c6965eadac3a8328dfada2fd08d84463
#
_cell.length_a   1.000
_cell.length_b   1.000
_cell.length_c   1.000
_cell.angle_alpha   90.00
_cell.angle_beta   90.00
_cell.angle_gamma   90.00
#
_symmetry.space_group_name_H-M   'P 1'
#
loop_
_entity.id
_entity.type
_entity.pdbx_description
1 polymer ?
#
loop_
_entity_poly.entity_id
_entity_poly.type
_entity_poly.pdbx_seq_one_letter_code
_entity_poly.pdbx_strand_id
1 'polypeptide(L)'
;FNGYQPVGILITDDVIASGIPFSIIGMALIIVVWGFFEGFNYAVICEKINSRYPSKKKWLDYGAITCAIICILFHPFSTSFWGIVEIITTFIAIYGMLMARRQTGNAWGCVFAFCFIWNAI
;
A
#
# COMPACT_ATOMS: atom_id res chain seq x y z
N PHE A 1 -8.49 -14.13 -5.18
CA PHE A 1 -9.18 -12.84 -5.38
C PHE A 1 -10.67 -13.02 -5.09
N ASN A 2 -11.14 -12.46 -3.99
CA ASN A 2 -12.57 -12.48 -3.63
C ASN A 2 -13.37 -11.34 -4.31
N GLY A 3 -12.84 -10.74 -5.35
CA GLY A 3 -13.39 -9.57 -6.02
C GLY A 3 -12.95 -8.24 -5.39
N TYR A 4 -13.22 -7.14 -6.10
CA TYR A 4 -12.89 -5.81 -5.63
C TYR A 4 -13.79 -5.42 -4.45
N GLN A 5 -13.22 -5.33 -3.28
CA GLN A 5 -13.90 -4.91 -2.06
C GLN A 5 -13.12 -3.73 -1.46
N PRO A 6 -13.45 -2.49 -1.79
CA PRO A 6 -12.74 -1.33 -1.25
C PRO A 6 -12.71 -1.40 0.28
N VAL A 7 -11.51 -1.45 0.84
CA VAL A 7 -11.23 -1.65 2.28
C VAL A 7 -11.77 -2.95 2.90
N GLY A 8 -12.17 -3.93 2.08
CA GLY A 8 -12.85 -5.15 2.53
C GLY A 8 -12.01 -6.03 3.48
N ILE A 9 -10.69 -6.02 3.33
CA ILE A 9 -9.78 -6.79 4.20
C ILE A 9 -9.69 -6.21 5.62
N LEU A 10 -9.90 -4.90 5.75
CA LEU A 10 -9.77 -4.18 7.02
C LEU A 10 -11.12 -3.99 7.72
N ILE A 11 -12.22 -4.18 7.00
CA ILE A 11 -13.58 -4.06 7.56
C ILE A 11 -13.95 -5.41 8.13
N THR A 12 -13.96 -5.50 9.44
CA THR A 12 -14.46 -6.69 10.14
C THR A 12 -15.99 -6.75 10.07
N ASP A 13 -16.54 -7.96 10.15
CA ASP A 13 -17.98 -8.17 10.20
C ASP A 13 -18.64 -7.40 11.35
N ASP A 14 -17.92 -7.20 12.45
CA ASP A 14 -18.37 -6.40 13.59
C ASP A 14 -18.62 -4.93 13.23
N VAL A 15 -17.75 -4.33 12.38
CA VAL A 15 -17.92 -2.95 11.91
C VAL A 15 -19.15 -2.85 11.02
N ILE A 16 -19.38 -3.84 10.15
CA ILE A 16 -20.55 -3.89 9.29
C ILE A 16 -21.83 -4.09 10.13
N ALA A 17 -21.78 -4.99 11.08
CA ALA A 17 -22.90 -5.31 11.97
C ALA A 17 -23.30 -4.19 12.94
N SER A 18 -22.41 -3.21 13.16
CA SER A 18 -22.68 -2.08 14.07
C SER A 18 -23.80 -1.13 13.58
N GLY A 19 -24.22 -1.26 12.32
CA GLY A 19 -25.29 -0.46 11.74
C GLY A 19 -24.91 1.00 11.45
N ILE A 20 -25.78 1.69 10.71
CA ILE A 20 -25.61 3.13 10.41
C ILE A 20 -25.98 3.94 11.67
N PRO A 21 -25.17 4.97 12.09
CA PRO A 21 -24.02 5.56 11.37
C PRO A 21 -22.65 4.96 11.72
N PHE A 22 -22.58 4.05 12.69
CA PHE A 22 -21.30 3.56 13.23
C PHE A 22 -20.46 2.79 12.22
N SER A 23 -21.08 2.01 11.34
CA SER A 23 -20.38 1.30 10.27
C SER A 23 -19.68 2.27 9.31
N ILE A 24 -20.34 3.37 8.94
CA ILE A 24 -19.75 4.39 8.04
C ILE A 24 -18.57 5.09 8.72
N ILE A 25 -18.72 5.45 9.99
CA ILE A 25 -17.65 6.08 10.77
C ILE A 25 -16.48 5.13 10.93
N GLY A 26 -16.73 3.87 11.25
CA GLY A 26 -15.70 2.83 11.38
C GLY A 26 -14.93 2.62 10.08
N MET A 27 -15.64 2.50 8.94
CA MET A 27 -15.01 2.40 7.63
C MET A 27 -14.16 3.62 7.29
N ALA A 28 -14.67 4.83 7.52
CA ALA A 28 -13.93 6.06 7.28
C ALA A 28 -12.65 6.14 8.12
N LEU A 29 -12.72 5.77 9.40
CA LEU A 29 -11.55 5.71 10.29
C LEU A 29 -10.52 4.70 9.81
N ILE A 30 -10.92 3.50 9.39
CA ILE A 30 -10.03 2.48 8.86
C ILE A 30 -9.32 2.99 7.59
N ILE A 31 -10.06 3.59 6.66
CA ILE A 31 -9.48 4.16 5.43
C ILE A 31 -8.44 5.23 5.76
N VAL A 32 -8.77 6.17 6.65
CA VAL A 32 -7.87 7.27 7.00
C VAL A 32 -6.67 6.78 7.79
N VAL A 33 -6.88 5.95 8.82
CA VAL A 33 -5.79 5.53 9.71
C VAL A 33 -4.87 4.54 8.99
N TRP A 34 -5.41 3.57 8.29
CA TRP A 34 -4.60 2.54 7.65
C TRP A 34 -4.09 2.97 6.29
N GLY A 35 -4.99 3.32 5.37
CA GLY A 35 -4.61 3.66 4.01
C GLY A 35 -3.76 4.93 3.91
N PHE A 36 -4.17 6.01 4.59
CA PHE A 36 -3.45 7.29 4.55
C PHE A 36 -2.06 7.16 5.18
N PHE A 37 -1.98 6.67 6.43
CA PHE A 37 -0.71 6.61 7.14
C PHE A 37 0.25 5.60 6.50
N GLU A 38 -0.22 4.47 6.06
CA GLU A 38 0.62 3.47 5.41
C GLU A 38 1.20 4.00 4.09
N GLY A 39 0.36 4.52 3.20
CA GLY A 39 0.82 5.10 1.94
C GLY A 39 1.77 6.29 2.13
N PHE A 40 1.49 7.14 3.12
CA PHE A 40 2.36 8.26 3.47
C PHE A 40 3.70 7.81 4.05
N ASN A 41 3.71 6.81 4.94
CA ASN A 41 4.92 6.27 5.53
C ASN A 41 5.86 5.69 4.47
N TYR A 42 5.35 4.91 3.52
CA TYR A 42 6.17 4.41 2.41
C TYR A 42 6.75 5.55 1.57
N ALA A 43 5.99 6.61 1.33
CA ALA A 43 6.49 7.78 0.62
C ALA A 43 7.65 8.47 1.38
N VAL A 44 7.52 8.62 2.71
CA VAL A 44 8.56 9.23 3.56
C VAL A 44 9.81 8.35 3.65
N ILE A 45 9.65 7.04 3.86
CA ILE A 45 10.76 6.08 3.92
C ILE A 45 11.53 6.08 2.60
N CYS A 46 10.81 6.00 1.48
CA CYS A 46 11.39 6.05 0.14
C CYS A 46 12.22 7.32 -0.08
N GLU A 47 11.69 8.47 0.30
CA GLU A 47 12.40 9.74 0.19
C GLU A 47 13.66 9.79 1.05
N LYS A 48 13.60 9.33 2.29
CA LYS A 48 14.76 9.28 3.19
C LYS A 48 15.87 8.39 2.65
N ILE A 49 15.54 7.23 2.11
CA ILE A 49 16.51 6.32 1.52
C ILE A 49 17.12 6.95 0.27
N ASN A 50 16.32 7.50 -0.62
CA ASN A 50 16.80 8.13 -1.85
C ASN A 50 17.64 9.37 -1.62
N SER A 51 17.37 10.14 -0.55
CA SER A 51 18.21 11.27 -0.17
C SER A 51 19.60 10.83 0.30
N ARG A 52 19.71 9.67 0.92
CA ARG A 52 21.00 9.11 1.39
C ARG A 52 21.72 8.33 0.30
N TYR A 53 20.98 7.63 -0.55
CA TYR A 53 21.49 6.76 -1.62
C TYR A 53 20.83 7.13 -2.96
N PRO A 54 21.23 8.26 -3.57
CA PRO A 54 20.60 8.71 -4.82
C PRO A 54 20.98 7.81 -5.99
N SER A 55 20.00 7.41 -6.79
CA SER A 55 20.23 6.71 -8.05
C SER A 55 20.32 7.68 -9.20
N LYS A 56 21.35 7.50 -10.05
CA LYS A 56 21.51 8.25 -11.31
C LYS A 56 20.59 7.73 -12.42
N LYS A 57 20.07 6.52 -12.27
CA LYS A 57 19.21 5.90 -13.29
C LYS A 57 17.75 6.28 -13.06
N LYS A 58 17.08 6.73 -14.12
CA LYS A 58 15.70 7.19 -14.06
C LYS A 58 14.73 6.11 -13.53
N TRP A 59 14.98 4.86 -13.88
CA TRP A 59 14.11 3.72 -13.55
C TRP A 59 14.60 2.88 -12.36
N LEU A 60 15.65 3.30 -11.69
CA LEU A 60 16.17 2.62 -10.51
C LEU A 60 15.97 3.51 -9.28
N ASP A 61 15.18 3.04 -8.35
CA ASP A 61 14.85 3.74 -7.13
C ASP A 61 15.10 2.83 -5.93
N TYR A 62 16.16 3.11 -5.17
CA TYR A 62 16.54 2.29 -4.03
C TYR A 62 15.52 2.38 -2.88
N GLY A 63 14.92 3.55 -2.69
CA GLY A 63 13.86 3.73 -1.70
C GLY A 63 12.63 2.90 -2.04
N ALA A 64 12.20 2.91 -3.31
CA ALA A 64 11.06 2.12 -3.76
C ALA A 64 11.31 0.61 -3.65
N ILE A 65 12.52 0.15 -4.02
CA ILE A 65 12.91 -1.27 -3.85
C ILE A 65 12.86 -1.65 -2.37
N THR A 66 13.45 -0.85 -1.50
CA THR A 66 13.49 -1.13 -0.06
C THR A 66 12.07 -1.15 0.53
N CYS A 67 11.23 -0.19 0.17
CA CYS A 67 9.84 -0.16 0.61
C CYS A 67 9.05 -1.40 0.14
N ALA A 68 9.23 -1.84 -1.11
CA ALA A 68 8.60 -3.04 -1.62
C ALA A 68 9.04 -4.30 -0.85
N ILE A 69 10.33 -4.42 -0.54
CA ILE A 69 10.85 -5.53 0.28
C ILE A 69 10.29 -5.47 1.70
N ILE A 70 10.26 -4.29 2.32
CA ILE A 70 9.68 -4.11 3.66
C ILE A 70 8.22 -4.54 3.66
N CYS A 71 7.43 -4.09 2.68
CA CYS A 71 6.03 -4.47 2.56
C CYS A 71 5.86 -6.00 2.48
N ILE A 72 6.64 -6.67 1.63
CA ILE A 72 6.60 -8.13 1.49
C ILE A 72 6.95 -8.83 2.82
N LEU A 73 7.98 -8.35 3.53
CA LEU A 73 8.43 -8.97 4.77
C LEU A 73 7.43 -8.82 5.94
N PHE A 74 6.63 -7.76 5.93
CA PHE A 74 5.62 -7.54 6.97
C PHE A 74 4.28 -8.22 6.71
N HIS A 75 4.07 -8.75 5.49
CA HIS A 75 2.84 -9.47 5.16
C HIS A 75 3.09 -10.97 5.19
N PRO A 76 2.17 -11.77 5.79
CA PRO A 76 2.28 -13.22 5.72
C PRO A 76 2.06 -13.68 4.28
N PHE A 77 3.01 -14.39 3.73
CA PHE A 77 2.89 -15.00 2.41
C PHE A 77 2.97 -16.52 2.49
N SER A 78 2.30 -17.20 1.58
CA SER A 78 2.41 -18.65 1.46
C SER A 78 3.51 -19.04 0.45
N THR A 79 4.09 -20.24 0.63
CA THR A 79 5.05 -20.80 -0.33
C THR A 79 4.38 -21.45 -1.54
N SER A 80 3.06 -21.30 -1.66
CA SER A 80 2.30 -21.79 -2.80
C SER A 80 2.59 -20.96 -4.07
N PHE A 81 2.18 -21.49 -5.23
CA PHE A 81 2.24 -20.75 -6.48
C PHE A 81 1.57 -19.35 -6.38
N TRP A 82 0.41 -19.30 -5.73
CA TRP A 82 -0.31 -18.04 -5.53
C TRP A 82 0.41 -17.07 -4.59
N GLY A 83 1.11 -17.58 -3.58
CA GLY A 83 1.96 -16.75 -2.71
C GLY A 83 3.13 -16.12 -3.46
N ILE A 84 3.72 -16.85 -4.44
CA ILE A 84 4.76 -16.28 -5.30
C ILE A 84 4.18 -15.18 -6.19
N VAL A 85 3.00 -15.39 -6.76
CA VAL A 85 2.30 -14.36 -7.55
C VAL A 85 2.02 -13.13 -6.71
N GLU A 86 1.58 -13.31 -5.47
CA GLU A 86 1.32 -12.24 -4.51
C GLU A 86 2.58 -11.42 -4.21
N ILE A 87 3.71 -12.07 -3.96
CA ILE A 87 5.00 -11.39 -3.75
C ILE A 87 5.38 -10.54 -4.96
N ILE A 88 5.27 -11.08 -6.17
CA ILE A 88 5.63 -10.37 -7.40
C ILE A 88 4.69 -9.18 -7.63
N THR A 89 3.40 -9.37 -7.48
CA THR A 89 2.41 -8.30 -7.68
C THR A 89 2.53 -7.21 -6.62
N THR A 90 2.80 -7.57 -5.37
CA THR A 90 3.11 -6.64 -4.28
C THR A 90 4.33 -5.79 -4.62
N PHE A 91 5.42 -6.43 -5.04
CA PHE A 91 6.62 -5.71 -5.42
C PHE A 91 6.35 -4.70 -6.54
N ILE A 92 5.67 -5.13 -7.60
CA ILE A 92 5.34 -4.28 -8.75
C ILE A 92 4.44 -3.12 -8.32
N ALA A 93 3.43 -3.38 -7.49
CA ALA A 93 2.49 -2.36 -7.03
C ALA A 93 3.17 -1.28 -6.19
N ILE A 94 3.93 -1.68 -5.16
CA ILE A 94 4.64 -0.74 -4.27
C ILE A 94 5.72 0.03 -5.04
N TYR A 95 6.51 -0.67 -5.83
CA TYR A 95 7.55 -0.04 -6.64
C TYR A 95 6.97 0.95 -7.65
N GLY A 96 5.94 0.55 -8.38
CA GLY A 96 5.26 1.39 -9.38
C GLY A 96 4.62 2.63 -8.78
N MET A 97 3.95 2.47 -7.64
CA MET A 97 3.34 3.57 -6.89
C MET A 97 4.38 4.62 -6.46
N LEU A 98 5.51 4.18 -5.90
CA LEU A 98 6.58 5.08 -5.44
C LEU A 98 7.33 5.71 -6.61
N MET A 99 7.48 4.99 -7.74
CA MET A 99 8.01 5.56 -8.97
C MET A 99 7.09 6.64 -9.57
N ALA A 100 5.78 6.43 -9.53
CA ALA A 100 4.81 7.45 -9.95
C ALA A 100 4.93 8.71 -9.06
N ARG A 101 5.06 8.54 -7.73
CA ARG A 101 5.34 9.65 -6.80
C ARG A 101 6.61 10.41 -7.18
N ARG A 102 7.70 9.69 -7.45
CA ARG A 102 8.98 10.30 -7.85
C ARG A 102 8.85 11.16 -9.12
N GLN A 103 8.02 10.73 -10.07
CA GLN A 103 7.82 11.45 -11.33
C GLN A 103 6.86 12.62 -11.19
N THR A 104 5.83 12.51 -10.36
CA THR A 104 4.79 13.54 -10.19
C THR A 104 5.10 14.53 -9.08
N GLY A 105 6.00 14.18 -8.15
CA GLY A 105 6.27 14.98 -6.94
C GLY A 105 5.13 14.95 -5.93
N ASN A 106 4.13 14.07 -6.11
CA ASN A 106 2.90 14.06 -5.33
C ASN A 106 2.72 12.73 -4.59
N ALA A 107 2.59 12.78 -3.26
CA ALA A 107 2.39 11.62 -2.41
C ALA A 107 0.93 11.11 -2.37
N TRP A 108 -0.04 11.90 -2.83
CA TRP A 108 -1.45 11.52 -2.82
C TRP A 108 -1.74 10.26 -3.63
N GLY A 109 -0.98 10.01 -4.71
CA GLY A 109 -1.08 8.78 -5.48
C GLY A 109 -0.76 7.53 -4.66
N CYS A 110 0.20 7.63 -3.73
CA CYS A 110 0.55 6.54 -2.81
C CYS A 110 -0.59 6.28 -1.82
N VAL A 111 -1.10 7.35 -1.21
CA VAL A 111 -2.25 7.28 -0.28
C VAL A 111 -3.45 6.65 -0.97
N PHE A 112 -3.76 7.09 -2.18
CA PHE A 112 -4.90 6.59 -2.96
C PHE A 112 -4.74 5.10 -3.31
N ALA A 113 -3.53 4.69 -3.69
CA ALA A 113 -3.24 3.30 -4.00
C ALA A 113 -3.44 2.38 -2.78
N PHE A 114 -3.00 2.81 -1.60
CA PHE A 114 -3.23 2.04 -0.37
C PHE A 114 -4.70 2.02 0.04
N CYS A 115 -5.41 3.14 -0.04
CA CYS A 115 -6.82 3.19 0.36
C CYS A 115 -7.72 2.35 -0.54
N PHE A 116 -7.51 2.40 -1.87
CA PHE A 116 -8.51 1.92 -2.82
C PHE A 116 -8.03 0.78 -3.73
N ILE A 117 -6.75 0.48 -3.76
CA ILE A 117 -6.21 -0.61 -4.58
C ILE A 117 -5.67 -1.70 -3.69
N TRP A 118 -4.69 -1.39 -2.85
CA TRP A 118 -3.98 -2.38 -2.05
C TRP A 118 -4.87 -3.09 -1.04
N ASN A 119 -5.68 -2.35 -0.30
CA ASN A 119 -6.59 -2.90 0.70
C ASN A 119 -7.95 -3.32 0.13
N ALA A 120 -8.08 -3.38 -1.19
CA ALA A 120 -9.34 -3.67 -1.86
C ALA A 120 -9.31 -4.96 -2.73
N ILE A 121 -8.16 -5.62 -2.80
CA ILE A 121 -7.94 -6.81 -3.65
C ILE A 121 -7.73 -8.05 -2.81
#